data_eacc0c02598d4662436e95bb6907efab
#
_entry.id   eacc0c02598d4662436e95bb6907efab
#
_cell.length_a   1.000
_cell.length_b   1.000
_cell.length_c   1.000
_cell.angle_alpha   90.00
_cell.angle_beta   90.00
_cell.angle_gamma   90.00
#
_symmetry.space_group_name_H-M   'P 1'
#
loop_
_entity.id
_entity.type
_entity.pdbx_description
1 polymer ?
#
loop_
_entity_poly.entity_id
_entity_poly.type
_entity_poly.pdbx_seq_one_letter_code
_entity_poly.pdbx_strand_id
1 'polypeptide(L)'
;LTLDGKIIGSETAAASSMPDTETSPLTSTQSASELGIPSKYWGLDRFEARKQVLADLRVLGLLVTEKPYKLRVPRSGRTGVVVEPMLTNQWFVKMDGFAKQGLDAVSSGSVKFFPDHWTTTYNHWLENIQDWCISRQLWWGHQVPAWYGTDGRVFVARSEEDASAAAGAIGYSGKLTRDEDVLDTWFSSALVPFTSLGWPDKTRDIEVFLPSSVLVTGFDIIFFWVARM
;
A
#
# COMPACT_ATOMS: atom_id res chain seq x y z
N LEU A 1 -9.06 15.95 0.85
CA LEU A 1 -8.25 16.33 2.00
C LEU A 1 -6.78 16.11 1.70
N THR A 2 -5.91 16.89 2.34
CA THR A 2 -4.46 16.66 2.36
C THR A 2 -4.10 15.55 3.34
N LEU A 3 -2.84 15.06 3.32
CA LEU A 3 -2.36 14.03 4.26
C LEU A 3 -2.45 14.44 5.73
N ASP A 4 -2.38 15.74 6.03
CA ASP A 4 -2.54 16.31 7.36
C ASP A 4 -3.99 16.69 7.71
N GLY A 5 -4.96 16.25 6.88
CA GLY A 5 -6.40 16.40 7.14
C GLY A 5 -6.96 17.79 6.90
N LYS A 6 -6.30 18.60 6.08
CA LYS A 6 -6.77 19.92 5.68
C LYS A 6 -7.56 19.88 4.37
N ILE A 7 -8.37 20.90 4.14
CA ILE A 7 -9.07 21.07 2.86
C ILE A 7 -8.06 21.41 1.77
N ILE A 8 -8.11 20.67 0.65
CA ILE A 8 -7.22 20.89 -0.50
C ILE A 8 -7.39 22.31 -1.04
N GLY A 9 -6.27 23.00 -1.32
CA GLY A 9 -6.21 24.27 -2.01
C GLY A 9 -5.68 24.12 -3.45
N SER A 10 -5.63 25.21 -4.20
CA SER A 10 -5.12 25.19 -5.58
C SER A 10 -3.64 24.80 -5.70
N GLU A 11 -2.84 25.04 -4.67
CA GLU A 11 -1.39 24.77 -4.67
C GLU A 11 -1.02 23.35 -4.19
N THR A 12 -1.94 22.67 -3.50
CA THR A 12 -1.67 21.34 -2.91
C THR A 12 -1.85 20.19 -3.90
N ALA A 13 -2.45 20.43 -5.04
CA ALA A 13 -2.68 19.41 -6.07
C ALA A 13 -1.40 18.97 -6.80
N ALA A 14 -0.35 19.78 -6.75
CA ALA A 14 0.89 19.54 -7.51
C ALA A 14 1.85 18.52 -6.86
N ALA A 15 1.68 18.16 -5.58
CA ALA A 15 2.61 17.30 -4.84
C ALA A 15 2.30 15.79 -4.91
N SER A 16 1.21 15.38 -5.57
CA SER A 16 0.72 13.99 -5.58
C SER A 16 0.60 13.37 -6.98
N SER A 17 1.12 14.02 -8.04
CA SER A 17 1.02 13.48 -9.39
C SER A 17 2.19 12.56 -9.71
N MET A 18 2.04 11.27 -9.44
CA MET A 18 2.84 10.24 -10.12
C MET A 18 2.07 9.76 -11.35
N PRO A 19 2.75 9.59 -12.51
CA PRO A 19 2.10 9.07 -13.69
C PRO A 19 1.81 7.58 -13.55
N ASP A 20 0.61 7.21 -13.95
CA ASP A 20 0.17 5.83 -14.02
C ASP A 20 0.99 5.03 -15.03
N THR A 21 1.60 3.95 -14.58
CA THR A 21 1.94 2.84 -15.45
C THR A 21 0.70 1.95 -15.59
N GLU A 22 -0.01 2.10 -16.70
CA GLU A 22 -1.12 1.27 -17.21
C GLU A 22 -2.25 0.91 -16.23
N THR A 23 -3.45 1.41 -16.62
CA THR A 23 -4.79 1.02 -16.18
C THR A 23 -5.32 1.52 -14.84
N SER A 24 -5.75 2.76 -14.76
CA SER A 24 -7.11 3.08 -14.27
C SER A 24 -7.44 4.58 -14.39
N PRO A 25 -8.64 4.96 -14.86
CA PRO A 25 -9.00 6.38 -15.09
C PRO A 25 -9.47 7.10 -13.83
N LEU A 26 -8.97 6.76 -12.64
CA LEU A 26 -9.44 7.31 -11.37
C LEU A 26 -8.46 8.25 -10.65
N THR A 27 -7.32 8.56 -11.24
CA THR A 27 -6.37 9.53 -10.70
C THR A 27 -6.35 10.84 -11.48
N SER A 28 -7.51 11.41 -11.78
CA SER A 28 -7.53 12.84 -12.05
C SER A 28 -7.35 13.56 -10.71
N THR A 29 -6.19 14.14 -10.49
CA THR A 29 -5.92 15.09 -9.41
C THR A 29 -6.76 16.33 -9.71
N GLN A 30 -8.06 16.29 -9.39
CA GLN A 30 -8.95 17.43 -9.55
C GLN A 30 -8.50 18.50 -8.58
N SER A 31 -8.24 19.70 -9.09
CA SER A 31 -7.94 20.86 -8.26
C SER A 31 -9.17 21.22 -7.41
N ALA A 32 -8.95 21.86 -6.26
CA ALA A 32 -10.06 22.30 -5.41
C ALA A 32 -11.06 23.21 -6.15
N SER A 33 -10.61 23.96 -7.16
CA SER A 33 -11.45 24.78 -8.03
C SER A 33 -12.32 23.93 -8.95
N GLU A 34 -11.81 22.82 -9.51
CA GLU A 34 -12.60 21.89 -10.34
C GLU A 34 -13.66 21.15 -9.52
N LEU A 35 -13.37 20.88 -8.24
CA LEU A 35 -14.33 20.32 -7.30
C LEU A 35 -15.34 21.32 -6.78
N GLY A 36 -15.27 22.59 -7.20
CA GLY A 36 -16.18 23.66 -6.75
C GLY A 36 -16.04 24.01 -5.27
N ILE A 37 -14.90 23.70 -4.64
CA ILE A 37 -14.67 24.02 -3.23
C ILE A 37 -14.34 25.51 -3.09
N PRO A 38 -15.14 26.30 -2.33
CA PRO A 38 -14.87 27.72 -2.13
C PRO A 38 -13.51 27.96 -1.50
N SER A 39 -12.77 28.93 -2.04
CA SER A 39 -11.38 29.25 -1.61
C SER A 39 -11.26 29.61 -0.14
N LYS A 40 -12.30 30.14 0.48
CA LYS A 40 -12.33 30.48 1.92
C LYS A 40 -12.15 29.27 2.84
N TYR A 41 -12.34 28.04 2.35
CA TYR A 41 -12.14 26.82 3.15
C TYR A 41 -10.77 26.18 2.90
N TRP A 42 -10.02 26.62 1.88
CA TRP A 42 -8.74 26.01 1.54
C TRP A 42 -7.72 26.13 2.67
N GLY A 43 -6.99 25.08 2.91
CA GLY A 43 -5.97 25.00 3.96
C GLY A 43 -6.48 24.90 5.40
N LEU A 44 -7.81 25.00 5.61
CA LEU A 44 -8.39 24.80 6.95
C LEU A 44 -8.34 23.34 7.37
N ASP A 45 -8.13 23.12 8.67
CA ASP A 45 -8.39 21.82 9.27
C ASP A 45 -9.85 21.39 9.01
N ARG A 46 -10.07 20.11 8.76
CA ARG A 46 -11.41 19.58 8.39
C ARG A 46 -12.50 19.86 9.42
N PHE A 47 -12.15 19.93 10.70
CA PHE A 47 -13.14 20.24 11.75
C PHE A 47 -13.44 21.72 11.82
N GLU A 48 -12.46 22.59 11.57
CA GLU A 48 -12.68 24.03 11.45
C GLU A 48 -13.48 24.36 10.18
N ALA A 49 -13.14 23.73 9.06
CA ALA A 49 -13.92 23.87 7.82
C ALA A 49 -15.40 23.47 8.04
N ARG A 50 -15.66 22.38 8.77
CA ARG A 50 -17.05 21.98 9.12
C ARG A 50 -17.79 23.06 9.87
N LYS A 51 -17.16 23.70 10.85
CA LYS A 51 -17.79 24.79 11.62
C LYS A 51 -18.14 25.97 10.72
N GLN A 52 -17.21 26.35 9.84
CA GLN A 52 -17.44 27.47 8.90
C GLN A 52 -18.52 27.13 7.88
N VAL A 53 -18.53 25.94 7.30
CA VAL A 53 -19.59 25.48 6.38
C VAL A 53 -20.95 25.54 7.05
N LEU A 54 -21.08 25.08 8.29
CA LEU A 54 -22.36 25.16 9.02
C LEU A 54 -22.78 26.62 9.28
N ALA A 55 -21.84 27.49 9.63
CA ALA A 55 -22.13 28.91 9.82
C ALA A 55 -22.61 29.56 8.52
N ASP A 56 -21.96 29.30 7.40
CA ASP A 56 -22.32 29.82 6.10
C ASP A 56 -23.69 29.31 5.63
N LEU A 57 -23.98 28.02 5.84
CA LEU A 57 -25.31 27.48 5.52
C LEU A 57 -26.42 28.11 6.35
N ARG A 58 -26.16 28.51 7.61
CA ARG A 58 -27.12 29.29 8.43
C ARG A 58 -27.36 30.65 7.85
N VAL A 59 -26.29 31.37 7.46
CA VAL A 59 -26.40 32.70 6.87
C VAL A 59 -27.18 32.67 5.54
N LEU A 60 -26.98 31.62 4.74
CA LEU A 60 -27.67 31.39 3.47
C LEU A 60 -29.12 30.88 3.64
N GLY A 61 -29.56 30.61 4.85
CA GLY A 61 -30.89 30.03 5.11
C GLY A 61 -31.06 28.58 4.61
N LEU A 62 -29.94 27.90 4.31
CA LEU A 62 -29.94 26.54 3.75
C LEU A 62 -29.81 25.44 4.84
N LEU A 63 -29.46 25.79 6.08
CA LEU A 63 -29.37 24.86 7.18
C LEU A 63 -30.75 24.56 7.76
N VAL A 64 -31.29 23.37 7.47
CA VAL A 64 -32.63 22.98 7.94
C VAL A 64 -32.59 22.61 9.43
N THR A 65 -31.63 21.78 9.84
CA THR A 65 -31.49 21.32 11.25
C THR A 65 -30.11 20.75 11.50
N GLU A 66 -29.69 20.82 12.75
CA GLU A 66 -28.50 20.13 13.28
C GLU A 66 -28.92 19.27 14.46
N LYS A 67 -28.62 17.98 14.39
CA LYS A 67 -28.99 17.02 15.44
C LYS A 67 -27.78 16.25 15.94
N PRO A 68 -27.66 16.02 17.26
CA PRO A 68 -26.66 15.11 17.78
C PRO A 68 -26.84 13.71 17.20
N TYR A 69 -25.76 13.12 16.72
CA TYR A 69 -25.78 11.77 16.15
C TYR A 69 -24.62 10.94 16.68
N LYS A 70 -24.94 9.72 17.18
CA LYS A 70 -23.90 8.75 17.57
C LYS A 70 -23.51 7.92 16.38
N LEU A 71 -22.25 8.01 15.97
CA LEU A 71 -21.66 7.11 14.96
C LEU A 71 -20.33 6.54 15.45
N ARG A 72 -19.97 5.38 14.93
CA ARG A 72 -18.64 4.82 15.13
C ARG A 72 -17.67 5.48 14.16
N VAL A 73 -16.70 6.19 14.69
CA VAL A 73 -15.67 6.87 13.91
C VAL A 73 -14.39 6.06 14.00
N PRO A 74 -13.79 5.61 12.87
CA PRO A 74 -12.53 4.89 12.90
C PRO A 74 -11.43 5.80 13.44
N ARG A 75 -10.58 5.25 14.29
CA ARG A 75 -9.44 5.95 14.87
C ARG A 75 -8.18 5.12 14.74
N SER A 76 -7.06 5.78 14.51
CA SER A 76 -5.74 5.14 14.54
C SER A 76 -5.49 4.48 15.90
N GLY A 77 -5.15 3.20 15.91
CA GLY A 77 -4.82 2.47 17.13
C GLY A 77 -3.56 2.99 17.84
N ARG A 78 -2.70 3.72 17.13
CA ARG A 78 -1.45 4.27 17.68
C ARG A 78 -1.62 5.69 18.21
N THR A 79 -2.32 6.56 17.49
CA THR A 79 -2.38 7.99 17.79
C THR A 79 -3.75 8.44 18.30
N GLY A 80 -4.78 7.62 18.14
CA GLY A 80 -6.17 7.99 18.48
C GLY A 80 -6.80 9.01 17.52
N VAL A 81 -6.07 9.48 16.50
CA VAL A 81 -6.57 10.44 15.50
C VAL A 81 -7.65 9.78 14.64
N VAL A 82 -8.65 10.57 14.24
CA VAL A 82 -9.70 10.13 13.31
C VAL A 82 -9.08 9.77 11.96
N VAL A 83 -9.41 8.58 11.46
CA VAL A 83 -8.97 8.11 10.13
C VAL A 83 -9.94 8.62 9.07
N GLU A 84 -9.41 9.28 8.06
CA GLU A 84 -10.17 9.72 6.89
C GLU A 84 -9.80 8.81 5.69
N PRO A 85 -10.80 8.26 4.98
CA PRO A 85 -10.54 7.48 3.76
C PRO A 85 -9.88 8.35 2.69
N MET A 86 -8.79 7.86 2.12
CA MET A 86 -8.07 8.55 1.06
C MET A 86 -7.51 7.54 0.06
N LEU A 87 -7.64 7.85 -1.23
CA LEU A 87 -6.98 7.08 -2.29
C LEU A 87 -5.55 7.57 -2.43
N THR A 88 -4.60 6.63 -2.42
CA THR A 88 -3.18 6.90 -2.63
C THR A 88 -2.60 5.81 -3.52
N ASN A 89 -1.57 6.17 -4.30
CA ASN A 89 -0.82 5.19 -5.06
C ASN A 89 -0.06 4.27 -4.10
N GLN A 90 -0.11 2.97 -4.36
CA GLN A 90 0.51 1.95 -3.54
C GLN A 90 1.19 0.92 -4.43
N TRP A 91 2.16 0.21 -3.88
CA TRP A 91 2.78 -0.93 -4.53
C TRP A 91 1.99 -2.20 -4.26
N PHE A 92 1.68 -2.93 -5.33
CA PHE A 92 0.91 -4.18 -5.26
C PHE A 92 1.68 -5.32 -5.93
N VAL A 93 1.52 -6.52 -5.38
CA VAL A 93 1.89 -7.78 -6.02
C VAL A 93 0.63 -8.42 -6.58
N LYS A 94 0.63 -8.76 -7.89
CA LYS A 94 -0.45 -9.55 -8.50
C LYS A 94 -0.40 -10.97 -7.95
N MET A 95 -1.47 -11.39 -7.28
CA MET A 95 -1.49 -12.64 -6.53
C MET A 95 -2.05 -13.83 -7.31
N ASP A 96 -2.78 -13.64 -8.40
CA ASP A 96 -3.47 -14.72 -9.13
C ASP A 96 -2.57 -15.90 -9.51
N GLY A 97 -1.40 -15.61 -10.09
CA GLY A 97 -0.45 -16.64 -10.51
C GLY A 97 0.14 -17.42 -9.34
N PHE A 98 0.46 -16.74 -8.25
CA PHE A 98 0.98 -17.35 -7.02
C PHE A 98 -0.10 -18.17 -6.32
N ALA A 99 -1.32 -17.67 -6.23
CA ALA A 99 -2.45 -18.37 -5.64
C ALA A 99 -2.73 -19.69 -6.35
N LYS A 100 -2.72 -19.69 -7.69
CA LYS A 100 -2.87 -20.92 -8.47
C LYS A 100 -1.78 -21.94 -8.15
N GLN A 101 -0.52 -21.53 -8.11
CA GLN A 101 0.60 -22.43 -7.75
C GLN A 101 0.45 -22.97 -6.34
N GLY A 102 0.03 -22.14 -5.37
CA GLY A 102 -0.22 -22.58 -4.00
C GLY A 102 -1.35 -23.60 -3.89
N LEU A 103 -2.46 -23.40 -4.61
CA LEU A 103 -3.58 -24.36 -4.67
C LEU A 103 -3.14 -25.66 -5.33
N ASP A 104 -2.39 -25.59 -6.42
CA ASP A 104 -1.87 -26.77 -7.13
C ASP A 104 -0.91 -27.58 -6.24
N ALA A 105 -0.07 -26.92 -5.42
CA ALA A 105 0.85 -27.59 -4.50
C ALA A 105 0.11 -28.39 -3.41
N VAL A 106 -1.02 -27.89 -2.93
CA VAL A 106 -1.84 -28.60 -1.94
C VAL A 106 -2.69 -29.68 -2.60
N SER A 107 -3.31 -29.42 -3.74
CA SER A 107 -4.14 -30.39 -4.45
C SER A 107 -3.35 -31.59 -4.95
N SER A 108 -2.10 -31.39 -5.36
CA SER A 108 -1.16 -32.47 -5.75
C SER A 108 -0.62 -33.26 -4.56
N GLY A 109 -0.81 -32.78 -3.33
CA GLY A 109 -0.25 -33.38 -2.12
C GLY A 109 1.23 -33.08 -1.90
N SER A 110 1.84 -32.16 -2.66
CA SER A 110 3.22 -31.70 -2.46
C SER A 110 3.35 -30.94 -1.14
N VAL A 111 2.30 -30.22 -0.74
CA VAL A 111 2.15 -29.57 0.57
C VAL A 111 0.94 -30.16 1.29
N LYS A 112 1.10 -30.49 2.57
CA LYS A 112 0.03 -31.08 3.39
C LYS A 112 -0.08 -30.34 4.71
N PHE A 113 -1.30 -30.12 5.17
CA PHE A 113 -1.59 -29.52 6.47
C PHE A 113 -1.83 -30.58 7.54
N PHE A 114 -1.33 -30.33 8.73
CA PHE A 114 -1.59 -31.13 9.93
C PHE A 114 -2.01 -30.21 11.09
N PRO A 115 -3.25 -30.30 11.58
CA PRO A 115 -4.36 -31.14 11.09
C PRO A 115 -4.86 -30.76 9.70
N ASP A 116 -5.38 -31.71 8.95
CA ASP A 116 -5.76 -31.59 7.54
C ASP A 116 -6.95 -30.64 7.28
N HIS A 117 -7.79 -30.38 8.28
CA HIS A 117 -8.91 -29.45 8.16
C HIS A 117 -8.48 -28.00 7.83
N TRP A 118 -7.24 -27.62 8.11
CA TRP A 118 -6.71 -26.30 7.72
C TRP A 118 -6.53 -26.14 6.21
N THR A 119 -6.52 -27.21 5.46
CA THR A 119 -6.53 -27.20 3.99
C THR A 119 -7.73 -26.40 3.46
N THR A 120 -8.92 -26.56 4.05
CA THR A 120 -10.11 -25.82 3.65
C THR A 120 -9.96 -24.31 3.85
N THR A 121 -9.39 -23.91 4.99
CA THR A 121 -9.13 -22.49 5.28
C THR A 121 -8.10 -21.91 4.29
N TYR A 122 -7.02 -22.62 4.03
CA TYR A 122 -5.99 -22.22 3.08
C TYR A 122 -6.56 -22.05 1.66
N ASN A 123 -7.30 -23.05 1.16
CA ASN A 123 -7.89 -23.00 -0.17
C ASN A 123 -8.88 -21.84 -0.29
N HIS A 124 -9.75 -21.65 0.70
CA HIS A 124 -10.71 -20.54 0.69
C HIS A 124 -10.03 -19.16 0.58
N TRP A 125 -8.91 -18.98 1.26
CA TRP A 125 -8.14 -17.73 1.18
C TRP A 125 -7.51 -17.53 -0.19
N LEU A 126 -6.91 -18.56 -0.80
CA LEU A 126 -6.25 -18.45 -2.10
C LEU A 126 -7.23 -18.34 -3.25
N GLU A 127 -8.39 -19.00 -3.19
CA GLU A 127 -9.46 -18.90 -4.19
C GLU A 127 -10.08 -17.49 -4.27
N ASN A 128 -10.03 -16.74 -3.16
CA ASN A 128 -10.62 -15.39 -3.06
C ASN A 128 -9.55 -14.30 -2.85
N ILE A 129 -8.29 -14.60 -3.15
CA ILE A 129 -7.20 -13.68 -2.88
C ILE A 129 -7.31 -12.42 -3.73
N GLN A 130 -7.02 -11.29 -3.14
CA GLN A 130 -6.88 -10.00 -3.81
C GLN A 130 -5.39 -9.66 -3.97
N ASP A 131 -5.08 -8.75 -4.88
CA ASP A 131 -3.73 -8.23 -5.03
C ASP A 131 -3.20 -7.68 -3.69
N TRP A 132 -1.97 -8.01 -3.39
CA TRP A 132 -1.37 -7.70 -2.11
C TRP A 132 -0.69 -6.34 -2.13
N CYS A 133 -1.27 -5.38 -1.42
CA CYS A 133 -0.60 -4.10 -1.16
C CYS A 133 0.61 -4.33 -0.25
N ILE A 134 1.80 -4.06 -0.76
CA ILE A 134 3.07 -4.30 -0.06
C ILE A 134 3.73 -3.04 0.49
N SER A 135 3.26 -1.85 0.13
CA SER A 135 3.80 -0.58 0.66
C SER A 135 3.09 -0.16 1.95
N ARG A 136 3.84 0.47 2.86
CA ARG A 136 3.37 0.96 4.16
C ARG A 136 3.97 2.33 4.43
N GLN A 137 3.16 3.27 4.91
CA GLN A 137 3.55 4.61 5.30
C GLN A 137 4.06 4.60 6.75
N LEU A 138 5.22 3.98 6.96
CA LEU A 138 5.87 3.85 8.27
C LEU A 138 7.26 4.47 8.23
N TRP A 139 7.71 5.00 9.33
CA TRP A 139 9.05 5.61 9.45
C TRP A 139 10.19 4.61 9.56
N TRP A 140 9.88 3.35 9.85
CA TRP A 140 10.85 2.29 10.02
C TRP A 140 10.46 1.05 9.23
N GLY A 141 11.42 0.46 8.53
CA GLY A 141 11.27 -0.77 7.76
C GLY A 141 12.21 -0.83 6.57
N HIS A 142 12.03 -1.83 5.72
CA HIS A 142 12.74 -1.96 4.45
C HIS A 142 12.11 -1.01 3.43
N GLN A 143 12.80 0.06 3.11
CA GLN A 143 12.31 1.08 2.19
C GLN A 143 12.11 0.50 0.78
N VAL A 144 11.01 0.85 0.13
CA VAL A 144 10.72 0.44 -1.24
C VAL A 144 11.88 0.83 -2.17
N PRO A 145 12.44 -0.12 -2.96
CA PRO A 145 13.61 0.14 -3.81
C PRO A 145 13.21 0.79 -5.14
N ALA A 146 12.50 1.92 -5.08
CA ALA A 146 12.03 2.66 -6.23
C ALA A 146 12.42 4.13 -6.13
N TRP A 147 12.72 4.74 -7.27
CA TRP A 147 13.06 6.16 -7.41
C TRP A 147 12.18 6.79 -8.49
N TYR A 148 11.75 8.00 -8.24
CA TYR A 148 10.84 8.76 -9.09
C TYR A 148 11.55 9.94 -9.72
N GLY A 149 11.44 10.04 -11.03
CA GLY A 149 11.83 11.23 -11.78
C GLY A 149 10.81 12.35 -11.62
N THR A 150 11.23 13.59 -11.81
CA THR A 150 10.33 14.77 -11.81
C THR A 150 9.30 14.77 -12.95
N ASP A 151 9.50 13.94 -13.95
CA ASP A 151 8.56 13.67 -15.05
C ASP A 151 7.64 12.46 -14.76
N GLY A 152 7.77 11.90 -13.56
CA GLY A 152 6.97 10.80 -13.07
C GLY A 152 7.41 9.40 -13.47
N ARG A 153 8.50 9.25 -14.21
CA ARG A 153 9.06 7.93 -14.47
C ARG A 153 9.53 7.25 -13.19
N VAL A 154 9.38 5.94 -13.15
CA VAL A 154 9.73 5.10 -12.00
C VAL A 154 10.92 4.21 -12.37
N PHE A 155 11.93 4.19 -11.51
CA PHE A 155 13.13 3.37 -11.64
C PHE A 155 13.24 2.47 -10.43
N VAL A 156 13.15 1.16 -10.63
CA VAL A 156 13.34 0.17 -9.57
C VAL A 156 14.78 -0.33 -9.64
N ALA A 157 15.51 -0.19 -8.53
CA ALA A 157 16.93 -0.52 -8.47
C ALA A 157 17.36 -0.91 -7.05
N ARG A 158 18.55 -1.48 -6.91
CA ARG A 158 19.09 -1.86 -5.58
C ARG A 158 19.70 -0.68 -4.85
N SER A 159 20.23 0.28 -5.59
CA SER A 159 20.86 1.50 -5.05
C SER A 159 20.47 2.74 -5.86
N GLU A 160 20.77 3.91 -5.34
CA GLU A 160 20.59 5.18 -6.04
C GLU A 160 21.47 5.29 -7.29
N GLU A 161 22.67 4.74 -7.22
CA GLU A 161 23.61 4.69 -8.34
C GLU A 161 23.06 3.85 -9.48
N ASP A 162 22.51 2.66 -9.17
CA ASP A 162 21.87 1.79 -10.15
C ASP A 162 20.62 2.46 -10.78
N ALA A 163 19.82 3.14 -9.95
CA ALA A 163 18.65 3.90 -10.42
C ALA A 163 19.09 5.04 -11.36
N SER A 164 20.15 5.77 -11.02
CA SER A 164 20.70 6.84 -11.83
C SER A 164 21.29 6.32 -13.14
N ALA A 165 21.95 5.16 -13.10
CA ALA A 165 22.46 4.51 -14.31
C ALA A 165 21.32 4.06 -15.24
N ALA A 166 20.27 3.45 -14.70
CA ALA A 166 19.08 3.07 -15.45
C ALA A 166 18.36 4.28 -16.05
N ALA A 167 18.26 5.38 -15.32
CA ALA A 167 17.70 6.64 -15.80
C ALA A 167 18.54 7.22 -16.95
N GLY A 168 19.87 7.27 -16.79
CA GLY A 168 20.81 7.74 -17.81
C GLY A 168 20.75 6.92 -19.10
N ALA A 169 20.58 5.61 -19.01
CA ALA A 169 20.48 4.72 -20.17
C ALA A 169 19.28 5.05 -21.08
N ILE A 170 18.22 5.65 -20.54
CA ILE A 170 17.04 6.10 -21.31
C ILE A 170 17.04 7.62 -21.55
N GLY A 171 18.18 8.29 -21.31
CA GLY A 171 18.33 9.72 -21.54
C GLY A 171 17.68 10.64 -20.48
N TYR A 172 17.37 10.13 -19.29
CA TYR A 172 16.88 10.94 -18.20
C TYR A 172 18.06 11.44 -17.34
N SER A 173 18.11 12.75 -17.12
CA SER A 173 19.16 13.43 -16.34
C SER A 173 18.60 14.28 -15.19
N GLY A 174 17.28 14.17 -14.93
CA GLY A 174 16.62 14.89 -13.85
C GLY A 174 16.92 14.30 -12.46
N LYS A 175 16.52 15.02 -11.43
CA LYS A 175 16.63 14.54 -10.04
C LYS A 175 15.77 13.30 -9.84
N LEU A 176 16.31 12.30 -9.14
CA LEU A 176 15.58 11.14 -8.65
C LEU A 176 15.26 11.33 -7.18
N THR A 177 14.05 10.94 -6.78
CA THR A 177 13.61 10.94 -5.38
C THR A 177 13.19 9.52 -5.01
N ARG A 178 13.77 8.96 -3.97
CA ARG A 178 13.44 7.62 -3.49
C ARG A 178 12.04 7.60 -2.88
N ASP A 179 11.34 6.47 -3.05
CA ASP A 179 10.07 6.20 -2.39
C ASP A 179 10.26 6.26 -0.86
N GLU A 180 9.37 6.97 -0.17
CA GLU A 180 9.42 7.11 1.29
C GLU A 180 8.78 5.93 2.03
N ASP A 181 7.95 5.16 1.33
CA ASP A 181 7.26 4.00 1.89
C ASP A 181 8.22 2.84 2.17
N VAL A 182 7.81 1.97 3.07
CA VAL A 182 8.52 0.74 3.40
C VAL A 182 7.69 -0.48 3.01
N LEU A 183 8.36 -1.61 2.83
CA LEU A 183 7.71 -2.88 2.52
C LEU A 183 6.96 -3.44 3.73
N ASP A 184 5.85 -4.10 3.48
CA ASP A 184 5.10 -4.88 4.46
C ASP A 184 6.04 -5.90 5.15
N THR A 185 5.93 -6.01 6.46
CA THR A 185 6.71 -6.98 7.27
C THR A 185 6.55 -8.41 6.76
N TRP A 186 5.34 -8.78 6.30
CA TRP A 186 5.08 -10.10 5.75
C TRP A 186 5.77 -10.35 4.41
N PHE A 187 6.11 -9.31 3.66
CA PHE A 187 6.93 -9.42 2.47
C PHE A 187 8.34 -9.90 2.82
N SER A 188 8.98 -9.27 3.80
CA SER A 188 10.29 -9.70 4.29
C SER A 188 10.24 -11.10 4.94
N SER A 189 9.18 -11.38 5.70
CA SER A 189 8.99 -12.69 6.35
C SER A 189 8.86 -13.83 5.34
N ALA A 190 8.22 -13.59 4.20
CA ALA A 190 8.11 -14.59 3.13
C ALA A 190 9.47 -14.91 2.48
N LEU A 191 10.45 -14.01 2.57
CA LEU A 191 11.78 -14.21 2.00
C LEU A 191 12.74 -15.00 2.92
N VAL A 192 12.44 -15.09 4.23
CA VAL A 192 13.34 -15.69 5.25
C VAL A 192 13.81 -17.11 4.89
N PRO A 193 12.97 -18.03 4.35
CA PRO A 193 13.39 -19.41 4.09
C PRO A 193 14.60 -19.54 3.17
N PHE A 194 14.83 -18.57 2.29
CA PHE A 194 15.97 -18.63 1.36
C PHE A 194 16.98 -17.52 1.60
N THR A 195 16.60 -16.34 2.10
CA THR A 195 17.57 -15.29 2.42
C THR A 195 18.48 -15.65 3.58
N SER A 196 17.97 -16.38 4.59
CA SER A 196 18.77 -16.91 5.70
C SER A 196 19.78 -17.97 5.26
N LEU A 197 19.57 -18.59 4.11
CA LEU A 197 20.46 -19.58 3.51
C LEU A 197 21.47 -18.98 2.52
N GLY A 198 21.49 -17.66 2.39
CA GLY A 198 22.46 -16.91 1.59
C GLY A 198 21.99 -16.51 0.19
N TRP A 199 20.69 -16.65 -0.14
CA TRP A 199 20.16 -16.11 -1.40
C TRP A 199 20.46 -14.58 -1.51
N PRO A 200 20.86 -14.05 -2.69
CA PRO A 200 20.75 -14.63 -4.03
C PRO A 200 21.94 -15.51 -4.46
N ASP A 201 22.94 -15.73 -3.62
CA ASP A 201 24.06 -16.58 -3.97
C ASP A 201 23.62 -18.05 -3.98
N LYS A 202 24.25 -18.85 -4.86
CA LYS A 202 24.07 -20.32 -4.89
C LYS A 202 24.91 -20.95 -3.81
N THR A 203 24.35 -21.09 -2.62
CA THR A 203 25.03 -21.70 -1.48
C THR A 203 24.68 -23.18 -1.34
N ARG A 204 25.56 -23.94 -0.67
CA ARG A 204 25.28 -25.34 -0.31
C ARG A 204 24.06 -25.44 0.60
N ASP A 205 23.82 -24.45 1.46
CA ASP A 205 22.70 -24.46 2.40
C ASP A 205 21.36 -24.35 1.67
N ILE A 206 21.27 -23.54 0.61
CA ILE A 206 20.10 -23.50 -0.27
C ILE A 206 19.85 -24.86 -0.92
N GLU A 207 20.89 -25.51 -1.44
CA GLU A 207 20.76 -26.82 -2.11
C GLU A 207 20.30 -27.93 -1.17
N VAL A 208 20.68 -27.83 0.11
CA VAL A 208 20.37 -28.89 1.12
C VAL A 208 19.05 -28.62 1.84
N PHE A 209 18.74 -27.35 2.18
CA PHE A 209 17.66 -27.01 3.11
C PHE A 209 16.45 -26.35 2.43
N LEU A 210 16.52 -26.03 1.14
CA LEU A 210 15.40 -25.52 0.38
C LEU A 210 14.98 -26.55 -0.70
N PRO A 211 13.67 -26.91 -0.82
CA PRO A 211 12.53 -26.44 -0.02
C PRO A 211 12.52 -26.96 1.42
N SER A 212 11.92 -26.18 2.32
CA SER A 212 11.74 -26.56 3.72
C SER A 212 10.87 -27.82 3.85
N SER A 213 11.29 -28.77 4.68
CA SER A 213 10.55 -30.03 4.87
C SER A 213 9.34 -29.90 5.76
N VAL A 214 9.40 -29.01 6.76
CA VAL A 214 8.34 -28.78 7.74
C VAL A 214 8.26 -27.31 8.11
N LEU A 215 7.06 -26.80 8.17
CA LEU A 215 6.74 -25.46 8.66
C LEU A 215 5.77 -25.57 9.84
N VAL A 216 6.13 -25.01 10.99
CA VAL A 216 5.27 -24.99 12.19
C VAL A 216 4.86 -23.58 12.51
N THR A 217 3.56 -23.34 12.60
CA THR A 217 2.99 -22.00 12.83
C THR A 217 1.67 -22.06 13.59
N GLY A 218 1.22 -20.93 14.12
CA GLY A 218 -0.15 -20.72 14.54
C GLY A 218 -1.11 -20.70 13.33
N PHE A 219 -2.33 -21.11 13.56
CA PHE A 219 -3.35 -21.15 12.50
C PHE A 219 -3.75 -19.74 12.00
N ASP A 220 -3.63 -18.75 12.85
CA ASP A 220 -3.96 -17.34 12.59
C ASP A 220 -3.05 -16.68 11.54
N ILE A 221 -1.86 -17.24 11.31
CA ILE A 221 -0.93 -16.72 10.28
C ILE A 221 -0.76 -17.65 9.07
N ILE A 222 -1.63 -18.62 8.88
CA ILE A 222 -1.63 -19.46 7.66
C ILE A 222 -1.73 -18.58 6.41
N PHE A 223 -2.63 -17.60 6.40
CA PHE A 223 -2.79 -16.68 5.28
C PHE A 223 -1.64 -15.68 5.16
N PHE A 224 -1.21 -15.10 6.28
CA PHE A 224 -0.20 -14.03 6.25
C PHE A 224 1.22 -14.55 6.00
N TRP A 225 1.52 -15.77 6.40
CA TRP A 225 2.86 -16.35 6.34
C TRP A 225 2.93 -17.56 5.42
N VAL A 226 2.23 -18.64 5.74
CA VAL A 226 2.33 -19.92 5.00
C VAL A 226 1.95 -19.77 3.53
N ALA A 227 0.84 -19.09 3.25
CA ALA A 227 0.34 -18.91 1.89
C ALA A 227 1.24 -18.02 1.02
N ARG A 228 2.14 -17.24 1.63
CA ARG A 228 3.05 -16.31 0.92
C ARG A 228 4.47 -16.87 0.75
N MET A 229 4.80 -17.93 1.43
CA MET A 229 6.07 -18.67 1.30
C MET A 229 5.99 -19.72 0.21
#